data_c439adf364b43347f07d18c8637e119d
#
_entry.id   c439adf364b43347f07d18c8637e119d
#
_cell.length_a   1.000
_cell.length_b   1.000
_cell.length_c   1.000
_cell.angle_alpha   90.00
_cell.angle_beta   90.00
_cell.angle_gamma   90.00
#
_symmetry.space_group_name_H-M   'P 1'
#
loop_
_entity.id
_entity.type
_entity.pdbx_description
1 polymer ?
#
loop_
_entity_poly.entity_id
_entity_poly.type
_entity_poly.pdbx_seq_one_letter_code
_entity_poly.pdbx_strand_id
1 'polypeptide(L)'
;IITHRLFGKKVDFSIKRIQLKRLFNRVIREHSLPDVLYSHYLTNSYAALILKKMYNLPLVAIEHWSQLNKDVLSDYAVWLGRATYSDCDAVISVSESLRQRLLQHFQINSIVVHNMVGSEFCYNCSRGSKDGKIRFVSTGSLIHRKGYDLLISAFGQLKLPLDKWELVIIGEGEERVNLEQQIDRAGLNSNVYLLGRKGKKEIGSILCNSDVFVLPSRSETFGVVYVEAMMMGLPVIATVCGGPEEFVQKTDGLLVPCDDVEALSSAIKDMYENCHQYDHKKISADSRARFSPNVIASQLINVFQEVMCK
;
A
#
# COMPACT_ATOMS: atom_id res chain seq x y z
N ILE A 1 -21.53 -11.39 5.12
CA ILE A 1 -22.21 -11.15 3.83
C ILE A 1 -23.72 -11.45 3.95
N ILE A 2 -24.10 -12.57 4.58
CA ILE A 2 -25.53 -12.96 4.74
C ILE A 2 -26.28 -12.01 5.66
N THR A 3 -25.69 -11.61 6.79
CA THR A 3 -26.30 -10.68 7.77
C THR A 3 -26.54 -9.29 7.19
N HIS A 4 -25.66 -8.80 6.31
CA HIS A 4 -25.78 -7.50 5.67
C HIS A 4 -26.95 -7.45 4.67
N ARG A 5 -27.24 -8.56 3.97
CA ARG A 5 -28.38 -8.66 3.05
C ARG A 5 -29.73 -8.72 3.75
N LEU A 6 -29.79 -9.34 4.96
CA LEU A 6 -31.05 -9.61 5.66
C LEU A 6 -31.48 -8.47 6.61
N PHE A 7 -30.54 -7.77 7.25
CA PHE A 7 -30.85 -6.88 8.38
C PHE A 7 -30.27 -5.46 8.29
N GLY A 8 -29.51 -5.16 7.24
CA GLY A 8 -28.90 -3.84 7.03
C GLY A 8 -27.63 -3.60 7.89
N LYS A 9 -26.96 -2.48 7.60
CA LYS A 9 -25.63 -2.15 8.16
C LYS A 9 -25.58 -2.03 9.69
N LYS A 10 -26.63 -1.51 10.34
CA LYS A 10 -26.66 -1.33 11.79
C LYS A 10 -26.66 -2.66 12.55
N VAL A 11 -27.36 -3.66 12.06
CA VAL A 11 -27.44 -5.00 12.68
C VAL A 11 -26.13 -5.75 12.53
N ASP A 12 -25.44 -5.57 11.39
CA ASP A 12 -24.13 -6.19 11.15
C ASP A 12 -23.09 -5.73 12.21
N PHE A 13 -23.08 -4.43 12.57
CA PHE A 13 -22.21 -3.92 13.64
C PHE A 13 -22.58 -4.45 15.04
N SER A 14 -23.85 -4.64 15.33
CA SER A 14 -24.28 -5.22 16.61
C SER A 14 -23.79 -6.66 16.76
N ILE A 15 -23.89 -7.45 15.71
CA ILE A 15 -23.37 -8.83 15.66
C ILE A 15 -21.83 -8.82 15.80
N LYS A 16 -21.13 -7.97 15.05
CA LYS A 16 -19.67 -7.84 15.18
C LYS A 16 -19.23 -7.49 16.61
N ARG A 17 -19.91 -6.58 17.26
CA ARG A 17 -19.63 -6.21 18.67
C ARG A 17 -19.82 -7.36 19.64
N ILE A 18 -20.89 -8.14 19.48
CA ILE A 18 -21.14 -9.32 20.31
C ILE A 18 -20.04 -10.39 20.09
N GLN A 19 -19.68 -10.66 18.84
CA GLN A 19 -18.62 -11.60 18.50
C GLN A 19 -17.27 -11.14 19.04
N LEU A 20 -16.92 -9.87 18.83
CA LEU A 20 -15.68 -9.27 19.33
C LEU A 20 -15.59 -9.37 20.86
N LYS A 21 -16.66 -9.05 21.58
CA LYS A 21 -16.73 -9.20 23.04
C LYS A 21 -16.51 -10.66 23.48
N ARG A 22 -17.14 -11.62 22.81
CA ARG A 22 -16.96 -13.05 23.13
C ARG A 22 -15.53 -13.51 22.93
N LEU A 23 -14.91 -13.11 21.81
CA LEU A 23 -13.52 -13.42 21.51
C LEU A 23 -12.58 -12.76 22.52
N PHE A 24 -12.77 -11.49 22.81
CA PHE A 24 -11.97 -10.75 23.77
C PHE A 24 -12.06 -11.36 25.17
N ASN A 25 -13.26 -11.74 25.62
CA ASN A 25 -13.46 -12.45 26.90
C ASN A 25 -12.74 -13.80 26.96
N ARG A 26 -12.56 -14.49 25.83
CA ARG A 26 -11.75 -15.71 25.78
C ARG A 26 -10.27 -15.37 25.94
N VAL A 27 -9.79 -14.39 25.20
CA VAL A 27 -8.37 -13.98 25.24
C VAL A 27 -7.96 -13.54 26.65
N ILE A 28 -8.76 -12.71 27.33
CA ILE A 28 -8.43 -12.24 28.69
C ILE A 28 -8.54 -13.33 29.79
N ARG A 29 -9.20 -14.46 29.52
CA ARG A 29 -9.17 -15.63 30.42
C ARG A 29 -7.89 -16.43 30.30
N GLU A 30 -7.30 -16.46 29.10
CA GLU A 30 -6.09 -17.21 28.80
C GLU A 30 -4.83 -16.33 28.98
N HIS A 31 -5.00 -15.02 28.85
CA HIS A 31 -3.96 -14.00 28.97
C HIS A 31 -4.45 -12.87 29.87
N SER A 32 -3.57 -12.03 30.37
CA SER A 32 -3.96 -10.84 31.14
C SER A 32 -4.73 -9.83 30.28
N LEU A 33 -5.38 -8.87 30.95
CA LEU A 33 -5.98 -7.70 30.28
C LEU A 33 -4.87 -6.91 29.57
N PRO A 34 -5.03 -6.53 28.29
CA PRO A 34 -4.05 -5.72 27.59
C PRO A 34 -4.04 -4.28 28.10
N ASP A 35 -2.92 -3.59 27.92
CA ASP A 35 -2.78 -2.19 28.31
C ASP A 35 -3.42 -1.24 27.29
N VAL A 36 -3.50 -1.63 26.00
CA VAL A 36 -4.04 -0.82 24.91
C VAL A 36 -4.74 -1.68 23.86
N LEU A 37 -5.82 -1.15 23.30
CA LEU A 37 -6.48 -1.72 22.12
C LEU A 37 -5.94 -1.05 20.87
N TYR A 38 -5.47 -1.85 19.90
CA TYR A 38 -4.99 -1.37 18.61
C TYR A 38 -5.86 -1.93 17.48
N SER A 39 -6.53 -1.05 16.75
CA SER A 39 -7.51 -1.45 15.74
C SER A 39 -7.18 -0.89 14.36
N HIS A 40 -7.38 -1.72 13.33
CA HIS A 40 -7.16 -1.37 11.93
C HIS A 40 -8.50 -1.15 11.22
N TYR A 41 -8.59 -0.08 10.44
CA TYR A 41 -9.75 0.34 9.66
C TYR A 41 -10.94 0.84 10.49
N LEU A 42 -11.61 1.84 9.97
CA LEU A 42 -12.78 2.50 10.55
C LEU A 42 -13.82 1.51 11.14
N THR A 43 -14.19 0.50 10.38
CA THR A 43 -15.26 -0.43 10.80
C THR A 43 -14.87 -1.32 11.99
N ASN A 44 -13.60 -1.68 12.11
CA ASN A 44 -13.12 -2.47 13.24
C ASN A 44 -12.92 -1.56 14.47
N SER A 45 -12.44 -0.34 14.26
CA SER A 45 -12.30 0.67 15.33
C SER A 45 -13.66 1.00 15.95
N TYR A 46 -14.70 1.18 15.12
CA TYR A 46 -16.07 1.36 15.60
C TYR A 46 -16.56 0.17 16.44
N ALA A 47 -16.26 -1.04 16.04
CA ALA A 47 -16.61 -2.22 16.82
C ALA A 47 -15.82 -2.28 18.14
N ALA A 48 -14.54 -1.90 18.14
CA ALA A 48 -13.67 -1.92 19.32
C ALA A 48 -14.04 -0.91 20.40
N LEU A 49 -14.78 0.17 20.08
CA LEU A 49 -15.29 1.14 21.06
C LEU A 49 -16.08 0.48 22.21
N ILE A 50 -16.74 -0.66 21.95
CA ILE A 50 -17.45 -1.38 23.02
C ILE A 50 -16.48 -1.94 24.06
N LEU A 51 -15.31 -2.44 23.62
CA LEU A 51 -14.28 -2.95 24.52
C LEU A 51 -13.61 -1.82 25.30
N LYS A 52 -13.30 -0.70 24.64
CA LYS A 52 -12.81 0.52 25.31
C LYS A 52 -13.73 0.90 26.48
N LYS A 53 -15.04 1.01 26.23
CA LYS A 53 -16.03 1.43 27.24
C LYS A 53 -16.23 0.36 28.34
N MET A 54 -16.17 -0.91 28.00
CA MET A 54 -16.42 -2.00 28.97
C MET A 54 -15.26 -2.27 29.92
N TYR A 55 -14.03 -2.12 29.42
CA TYR A 55 -12.81 -2.50 30.15
C TYR A 55 -11.97 -1.29 30.55
N ASN A 56 -12.43 -0.08 30.21
CA ASN A 56 -11.71 1.18 30.44
C ASN A 56 -10.28 1.11 29.85
N LEU A 57 -10.15 0.62 28.61
CA LEU A 57 -8.88 0.48 27.92
C LEU A 57 -8.72 1.60 26.89
N PRO A 58 -7.54 2.19 26.75
CA PRO A 58 -7.27 3.12 25.66
C PRO A 58 -7.37 2.42 24.29
N LEU A 59 -7.90 3.14 23.29
CA LEU A 59 -8.07 2.65 21.93
C LEU A 59 -7.32 3.52 20.94
N VAL A 60 -6.33 2.93 20.27
CA VAL A 60 -5.61 3.52 19.14
C VAL A 60 -6.15 2.94 17.84
N ALA A 61 -6.62 3.78 16.94
CA ALA A 61 -7.09 3.40 15.61
C ALA A 61 -6.03 3.71 14.56
N ILE A 62 -5.74 2.79 13.65
CA ILE A 62 -4.93 3.07 12.46
C ILE A 62 -5.75 2.89 11.19
N GLU A 63 -5.60 3.85 10.26
CA GLU A 63 -6.38 3.88 9.03
C GLU A 63 -5.52 3.63 7.80
N HIS A 64 -6.04 2.75 6.92
CA HIS A 64 -5.42 2.36 5.65
C HIS A 64 -6.42 2.41 4.48
N TRP A 65 -7.66 2.82 4.73
CA TRP A 65 -8.77 2.63 3.80
C TRP A 65 -8.70 3.58 2.60
N SER A 66 -8.43 3.03 1.43
CA SER A 66 -8.28 3.79 0.18
C SER A 66 -9.54 4.53 -0.28
N GLN A 67 -10.73 4.19 0.23
CA GLN A 67 -11.93 4.96 -0.08
C GLN A 67 -11.91 6.38 0.51
N LEU A 68 -11.06 6.63 1.51
CA LEU A 68 -10.87 7.97 2.07
C LEU A 68 -10.18 8.93 1.10
N ASN A 69 -9.53 8.41 0.06
CA ASN A 69 -8.95 9.24 -1.00
C ASN A 69 -10.00 9.87 -1.92
N LYS A 70 -11.27 9.44 -1.83
CA LYS A 70 -12.37 10.09 -2.56
C LYS A 70 -12.66 11.46 -2.00
N ASP A 71 -12.97 12.42 -2.86
CA ASP A 71 -13.33 13.78 -2.43
C ASP A 71 -14.65 13.83 -1.67
N VAL A 72 -15.59 12.95 -2.02
CA VAL A 72 -16.90 12.84 -1.37
C VAL A 72 -17.11 11.44 -0.82
N LEU A 73 -17.40 11.37 0.46
CA LEU A 73 -17.84 10.14 1.13
C LEU A 73 -19.36 10.14 1.29
N SER A 74 -19.94 8.94 1.46
CA SER A 74 -21.36 8.83 1.82
C SER A 74 -21.59 9.40 3.23
N ASP A 75 -22.76 9.97 3.48
CA ASP A 75 -23.18 10.51 4.79
C ASP A 75 -22.99 9.48 5.91
N TYR A 76 -23.27 8.22 5.60
CA TYR A 76 -23.03 7.12 6.53
C TYR A 76 -21.55 6.92 6.87
N ALA A 77 -20.65 7.03 5.91
CA ALA A 77 -19.21 6.92 6.17
C ALA A 77 -18.70 8.11 6.98
N VAL A 78 -19.20 9.32 6.71
CA VAL A 78 -18.86 10.53 7.46
C VAL A 78 -19.35 10.41 8.91
N TRP A 79 -20.61 10.02 9.10
CA TRP A 79 -21.16 9.79 10.43
C TRP A 79 -20.37 8.72 11.19
N LEU A 80 -20.10 7.58 10.57
CA LEU A 80 -19.35 6.48 11.18
C LEU A 80 -17.93 6.91 11.57
N GLY A 81 -17.24 7.66 10.70
CA GLY A 81 -15.89 8.16 10.95
C GLY A 81 -15.85 9.12 12.13
N ARG A 82 -16.75 10.10 12.17
CA ARG A 82 -16.86 11.05 13.28
C ARG A 82 -17.19 10.33 14.60
N ALA A 83 -18.21 9.47 14.61
CA ALA A 83 -18.61 8.70 15.78
C ALA A 83 -17.56 7.72 16.29
N THR A 84 -16.58 7.36 15.45
CA THR A 84 -15.51 6.43 15.83
C THR A 84 -14.28 7.17 16.32
N TYR A 85 -13.76 8.06 15.49
CA TYR A 85 -12.44 8.65 15.74
C TYR A 85 -12.46 9.70 16.86
N SER A 86 -13.61 10.37 17.12
CA SER A 86 -13.74 11.25 18.27
C SER A 86 -13.70 10.52 19.61
N ASP A 87 -14.04 9.23 19.63
CA ASP A 87 -14.02 8.38 20.83
C ASP A 87 -12.70 7.57 20.96
N CYS A 88 -11.78 7.63 19.98
CA CYS A 88 -10.45 7.03 20.07
C CYS A 88 -9.49 7.92 20.87
N ASP A 89 -8.54 7.33 21.59
CA ASP A 89 -7.51 8.06 22.34
C ASP A 89 -6.40 8.59 21.44
N ALA A 90 -6.15 7.87 20.33
CA ALA A 90 -5.33 8.35 19.22
C ALA A 90 -5.81 7.75 17.89
N VAL A 91 -5.59 8.50 16.81
CA VAL A 91 -5.83 8.05 15.44
C VAL A 91 -4.52 8.14 14.67
N ILE A 92 -4.14 7.07 14.00
CA ILE A 92 -2.94 6.99 13.17
C ILE A 92 -3.36 6.94 11.70
N SER A 93 -2.69 7.71 10.87
CA SER A 93 -2.74 7.62 9.40
C SER A 93 -1.44 7.09 8.86
N VAL A 94 -1.50 6.28 7.77
CA VAL A 94 -0.29 5.68 7.19
C VAL A 94 0.48 6.61 6.26
N SER A 95 -0.04 7.81 6.03
CA SER A 95 0.59 8.84 5.18
C SER A 95 0.09 10.24 5.56
N GLU A 96 0.84 11.25 5.17
CA GLU A 96 0.44 12.64 5.31
C GLU A 96 -0.80 12.94 4.46
N SER A 97 -0.86 12.42 3.24
CA SER A 97 -2.03 12.53 2.38
C SER A 97 -3.29 11.99 3.07
N LEU A 98 -3.20 10.80 3.68
CA LEU A 98 -4.34 10.23 4.42
C LEU A 98 -4.66 11.03 5.69
N ARG A 99 -3.67 11.64 6.37
CA ARG A 99 -3.88 12.55 7.49
C ARG A 99 -4.74 13.75 7.07
N GLN A 100 -4.44 14.35 5.93
CA GLN A 100 -5.23 15.46 5.39
C GLN A 100 -6.66 15.02 5.05
N ARG A 101 -6.85 13.81 4.51
CA ARG A 101 -8.17 13.25 4.24
C ARG A 101 -8.98 13.00 5.51
N LEU A 102 -8.36 12.50 6.58
CA LEU A 102 -9.02 12.33 7.89
C LEU A 102 -9.44 13.69 8.49
N LEU A 103 -8.58 14.69 8.36
CA LEU A 103 -8.91 16.06 8.80
C LEU A 103 -10.07 16.64 7.98
N GLN A 104 -10.02 16.51 6.66
CA GLN A 104 -11.05 17.02 5.74
C GLN A 104 -12.42 16.38 5.97
N HIS A 105 -12.48 15.05 6.03
CA HIS A 105 -13.76 14.32 6.12
C HIS A 105 -14.35 14.30 7.53
N PHE A 106 -13.51 14.20 8.54
CA PHE A 106 -13.97 13.91 9.91
C PHE A 106 -13.59 14.99 10.94
N GLN A 107 -12.76 15.96 10.57
CA GLN A 107 -12.17 16.97 11.48
C GLN A 107 -11.28 16.33 12.56
N ILE A 108 -10.59 15.24 12.22
CA ILE A 108 -9.72 14.49 13.12
C ILE A 108 -8.25 14.75 12.75
N ASN A 109 -7.47 15.21 13.72
CA ASN A 109 -6.02 15.21 13.63
C ASN A 109 -5.49 13.82 13.95
N SER A 110 -4.77 13.22 13.01
CA SER A 110 -4.12 11.93 13.19
C SER A 110 -2.59 12.08 13.25
N ILE A 111 -1.94 11.10 13.87
CA ILE A 111 -0.49 10.97 13.92
C ILE A 111 -0.06 10.17 12.69
N VAL A 112 0.96 10.63 11.96
CA VAL A 112 1.47 9.86 10.81
C VAL A 112 2.45 8.81 11.31
N VAL A 113 2.12 7.54 11.08
CA VAL A 113 3.03 6.41 11.23
C VAL A 113 2.88 5.52 10.00
N HIS A 114 3.95 5.44 9.22
CA HIS A 114 3.94 4.72 7.95
C HIS A 114 3.76 3.21 8.10
N ASN A 115 3.41 2.53 7.02
CA ASN A 115 3.40 1.08 7.00
C ASN A 115 4.82 0.53 7.09
N MET A 116 5.00 -0.54 7.86
CA MET A 116 6.24 -1.29 7.90
C MET A 116 6.33 -2.28 6.74
N VAL A 117 7.54 -2.52 6.26
CA VAL A 117 7.86 -3.57 5.30
C VAL A 117 8.70 -4.63 5.98
N GLY A 118 8.31 -5.89 5.81
CA GLY A 118 8.93 -7.02 6.48
C GLY A 118 10.37 -7.29 6.05
N SER A 119 11.10 -8.00 6.90
CA SER A 119 12.52 -8.34 6.69
C SER A 119 12.77 -9.29 5.51
N GLU A 120 11.72 -9.89 4.96
CA GLU A 120 11.79 -10.71 3.74
C GLU A 120 12.21 -9.91 2.51
N PHE A 121 12.01 -8.58 2.49
CA PHE A 121 12.49 -7.67 1.46
C PHE A 121 13.85 -7.09 1.88
N CYS A 122 14.87 -7.90 1.72
CA CYS A 122 16.24 -7.56 2.12
C CYS A 122 17.16 -7.56 0.91
N TYR A 123 17.78 -6.40 0.63
CA TYR A 123 18.76 -6.28 -0.43
C TYR A 123 19.99 -7.16 -0.13
N ASN A 124 20.06 -8.30 -0.79
CA ASN A 124 21.21 -9.20 -0.78
C ASN A 124 21.39 -9.79 -2.19
N CYS A 125 21.38 -8.91 -3.18
CA CYS A 125 21.33 -9.28 -4.58
C CYS A 125 22.64 -8.93 -5.27
N SER A 126 23.20 -9.87 -6.03
CA SER A 126 24.14 -9.52 -7.08
C SER A 126 23.32 -9.09 -8.30
N ARG A 127 23.16 -7.80 -8.50
CA ARG A 127 22.45 -7.26 -9.66
C ARG A 127 23.34 -7.27 -10.90
N GLY A 128 22.73 -7.49 -12.02
CA GLY A 128 23.34 -7.45 -13.34
C GLY A 128 22.51 -8.31 -14.28
N SER A 129 21.99 -7.70 -15.34
CA SER A 129 21.28 -8.43 -16.38
C SER A 129 22.23 -9.45 -17.00
N LYS A 130 21.96 -10.75 -16.84
CA LYS A 130 22.76 -11.84 -17.42
C LYS A 130 22.58 -11.93 -18.94
N ASP A 131 21.54 -11.33 -19.48
CA ASP A 131 21.13 -11.40 -20.89
C ASP A 131 21.09 -10.03 -21.60
N GLY A 132 21.51 -8.96 -20.91
CA GLY A 132 21.54 -7.60 -21.46
C GLY A 132 20.16 -6.94 -21.61
N LYS A 133 19.11 -7.48 -20.99
CA LYS A 133 17.78 -6.88 -20.97
C LYS A 133 17.57 -6.05 -19.71
N ILE A 134 16.84 -4.96 -19.84
CA ILE A 134 16.30 -4.22 -18.70
C ILE A 134 14.97 -4.86 -18.28
N ARG A 135 14.88 -5.27 -16.99
CA ARG A 135 13.70 -5.90 -16.41
C ARG A 135 12.91 -4.92 -15.59
N PHE A 136 11.74 -4.57 -16.10
CA PHE A 136 10.73 -3.84 -15.35
C PHE A 136 9.86 -4.83 -14.57
N VAL A 137 9.50 -4.46 -13.34
CA VAL A 137 8.62 -5.27 -12.50
C VAL A 137 7.54 -4.42 -11.87
N SER A 138 6.35 -4.99 -11.72
CA SER A 138 5.23 -4.38 -11.01
C SER A 138 4.53 -5.41 -10.14
N THR A 139 4.04 -5.00 -8.96
CA THR A 139 3.28 -5.89 -8.07
C THR A 139 2.02 -5.21 -7.57
N GLY A 140 0.89 -5.94 -7.57
CA GLY A 140 -0.36 -5.45 -7.02
C GLY A 140 -1.59 -6.21 -7.55
N SER A 141 -2.76 -5.96 -6.97
CA SER A 141 -4.01 -6.49 -7.50
C SER A 141 -4.29 -5.93 -8.88
N LEU A 142 -4.72 -6.78 -9.83
CA LEU A 142 -5.08 -6.37 -11.19
C LEU A 142 -6.48 -5.74 -11.19
N ILE A 143 -6.54 -4.49 -10.74
CA ILE A 143 -7.76 -3.67 -10.65
C ILE A 143 -7.50 -2.31 -11.29
N HIS A 144 -8.53 -1.63 -11.79
CA HIS A 144 -8.44 -0.34 -12.47
C HIS A 144 -7.62 0.71 -11.69
N ARG A 145 -7.76 0.75 -10.37
CA ARG A 145 -7.03 1.71 -9.50
C ARG A 145 -5.51 1.60 -9.60
N LYS A 146 -4.97 0.44 -9.99
CA LYS A 146 -3.52 0.20 -10.10
C LYS A 146 -2.91 0.64 -11.44
N GLY A 147 -3.71 1.01 -12.43
CA GLY A 147 -3.24 1.63 -13.66
C GLY A 147 -2.45 0.71 -14.59
N TYR A 148 -2.64 -0.62 -14.52
CA TYR A 148 -1.93 -1.54 -15.41
C TYR A 148 -2.28 -1.33 -16.88
N ASP A 149 -3.48 -0.85 -17.18
CA ASP A 149 -3.91 -0.43 -18.50
C ASP A 149 -3.05 0.72 -19.04
N LEU A 150 -2.72 1.70 -18.20
CA LEU A 150 -1.80 2.80 -18.53
C LEU A 150 -0.38 2.27 -18.75
N LEU A 151 0.06 1.34 -17.90
CA LEU A 151 1.40 0.75 -17.99
C LEU A 151 1.61 0.04 -19.32
N ILE A 152 0.67 -0.82 -19.73
CA ILE A 152 0.74 -1.53 -21.01
C ILE A 152 0.67 -0.55 -22.17
N SER A 153 -0.20 0.48 -22.11
CA SER A 153 -0.27 1.53 -23.12
C SER A 153 1.05 2.28 -23.26
N ALA A 154 1.70 2.63 -22.14
CA ALA A 154 2.97 3.34 -22.15
C ALA A 154 4.08 2.51 -22.81
N PHE A 155 4.18 1.21 -22.48
CA PHE A 155 5.13 0.30 -23.14
C PHE A 155 4.81 0.11 -24.63
N GLY A 156 3.53 0.08 -25.03
CA GLY A 156 3.09 -0.01 -26.41
C GLY A 156 3.48 1.20 -27.27
N GLN A 157 3.63 2.39 -26.65
CA GLN A 157 4.06 3.60 -27.35
C GLN A 157 5.59 3.68 -27.51
N LEU A 158 6.35 2.90 -26.72
CA LEU A 158 7.81 2.94 -26.75
C LEU A 158 8.35 2.24 -28.00
N LYS A 159 9.25 2.92 -28.71
CA LYS A 159 9.99 2.35 -29.83
C LYS A 159 11.33 1.75 -29.37
N LEU A 160 11.29 0.98 -28.29
CA LEU A 160 12.47 0.28 -27.79
C LEU A 160 12.65 -1.07 -28.51
N PRO A 161 13.89 -1.54 -28.71
CA PRO A 161 14.13 -2.86 -29.27
C PRO A 161 13.51 -3.94 -28.38
N LEU A 162 12.62 -4.77 -28.94
CA LEU A 162 11.86 -5.78 -28.17
C LEU A 162 12.76 -6.84 -27.51
N ASP A 163 13.97 -7.06 -28.02
CA ASP A 163 14.96 -7.98 -27.44
C ASP A 163 15.72 -7.40 -26.25
N LYS A 164 15.48 -6.13 -25.86
CA LYS A 164 16.26 -5.40 -24.84
C LYS A 164 15.53 -5.12 -23.55
N TRP A 165 14.27 -5.44 -23.44
CA TRP A 165 13.50 -5.24 -22.22
C TRP A 165 12.42 -6.29 -22.00
N GLU A 166 11.97 -6.41 -20.76
CA GLU A 166 10.79 -7.17 -20.39
C GLU A 166 10.05 -6.50 -19.23
N LEU A 167 8.75 -6.72 -19.15
CA LEU A 167 7.89 -6.28 -18.05
C LEU A 167 7.23 -7.48 -17.39
N VAL A 168 7.45 -7.62 -16.09
CA VAL A 168 6.85 -8.67 -15.27
C VAL A 168 5.81 -8.04 -14.33
N ILE A 169 4.56 -8.47 -14.42
CA ILE A 169 3.46 -8.02 -13.56
C ILE A 169 3.04 -9.18 -12.66
N ILE A 170 3.10 -8.95 -11.34
CA ILE A 170 2.77 -9.95 -10.31
C ILE A 170 1.47 -9.55 -9.63
N GLY A 171 0.44 -10.37 -9.77
CA GLY A 171 -0.84 -10.15 -9.13
C GLY A 171 -1.99 -10.85 -9.82
N GLU A 172 -3.16 -10.75 -9.22
CA GLU A 172 -4.44 -11.22 -9.74
C GLU A 172 -5.51 -10.17 -9.51
N GLY A 173 -6.57 -10.22 -10.33
CA GLY A 173 -7.71 -9.32 -10.19
C GLY A 173 -8.65 -9.35 -11.37
N GLU A 174 -9.71 -8.58 -11.25
CA GLU A 174 -10.81 -8.51 -12.23
C GLU A 174 -10.38 -8.01 -13.62
N GLU A 175 -9.30 -7.22 -13.70
CA GLU A 175 -8.78 -6.67 -14.96
C GLU A 175 -7.90 -7.65 -15.75
N ARG A 176 -7.58 -8.85 -15.22
CA ARG A 176 -6.64 -9.78 -15.86
C ARG A 176 -6.96 -10.01 -17.34
N VAL A 177 -8.18 -10.37 -17.66
CA VAL A 177 -8.61 -10.69 -19.05
C VAL A 177 -8.49 -9.47 -19.96
N ASN A 178 -8.86 -8.28 -19.47
CA ASN A 178 -8.74 -7.03 -20.22
C ASN A 178 -7.27 -6.70 -20.52
N LEU A 179 -6.38 -6.91 -19.54
CA LEU A 179 -4.94 -6.66 -19.68
C LEU A 179 -4.30 -7.65 -20.65
N GLU A 180 -4.66 -8.94 -20.61
CA GLU A 180 -4.19 -9.95 -21.58
C GLU A 180 -4.57 -9.56 -23.02
N GLN A 181 -5.81 -9.13 -23.24
CA GLN A 181 -6.27 -8.63 -24.54
C GLN A 181 -5.54 -7.36 -24.98
N GLN A 182 -5.22 -6.48 -24.06
CA GLN A 182 -4.49 -5.26 -24.35
C GLN A 182 -3.03 -5.55 -24.75
N ILE A 183 -2.37 -6.48 -24.07
CA ILE A 183 -1.03 -6.96 -24.39
C ILE A 183 -1.00 -7.55 -25.80
N ASP A 184 -1.99 -8.38 -26.13
CA ASP A 184 -2.10 -9.01 -27.45
C ASP A 184 -2.30 -7.97 -28.56
N ARG A 185 -3.24 -7.03 -28.39
CA ARG A 185 -3.48 -5.94 -29.35
C ARG A 185 -2.28 -5.03 -29.55
N ALA A 186 -1.48 -4.84 -28.50
CA ALA A 186 -0.25 -4.04 -28.56
C ALA A 186 0.94 -4.82 -29.15
N GLY A 187 0.80 -6.12 -29.41
CA GLY A 187 1.90 -6.98 -29.92
C GLY A 187 3.02 -7.20 -28.91
N LEU A 188 2.72 -7.15 -27.60
CA LEU A 188 3.69 -7.20 -26.52
C LEU A 188 3.79 -8.59 -25.83
N ASN A 189 3.21 -9.63 -26.42
CA ASN A 189 3.15 -10.97 -25.83
C ASN A 189 4.54 -11.58 -25.51
N SER A 190 5.58 -11.18 -26.21
CA SER A 190 6.95 -11.62 -25.98
C SER A 190 7.70 -10.83 -24.89
N ASN A 191 7.11 -9.74 -24.40
CA ASN A 191 7.79 -8.79 -23.50
C ASN A 191 7.06 -8.57 -22.18
N VAL A 192 5.74 -8.78 -22.13
CA VAL A 192 4.90 -8.51 -20.96
C VAL A 192 4.32 -9.80 -20.40
N TYR A 193 4.63 -10.09 -19.15
CA TYR A 193 4.27 -11.36 -18.49
C TYR A 193 3.38 -11.11 -17.26
N LEU A 194 2.16 -11.65 -17.24
CA LEU A 194 1.26 -11.66 -16.08
C LEU A 194 1.48 -12.96 -15.29
N LEU A 195 2.29 -12.92 -14.23
CA LEU A 195 2.73 -14.12 -13.49
C LEU A 195 1.71 -14.66 -12.47
N GLY A 196 0.55 -13.98 -12.32
CA GLY A 196 -0.40 -14.38 -11.30
C GLY A 196 0.05 -14.03 -9.87
N ARG A 197 -0.66 -14.54 -8.88
CA ARG A 197 -0.34 -14.30 -7.46
C ARG A 197 0.91 -15.06 -7.04
N LYS A 198 1.81 -14.40 -6.32
CA LYS A 198 3.05 -14.95 -5.78
C LYS A 198 3.14 -14.75 -4.28
N GLY A 199 3.88 -15.62 -3.60
CA GLY A 199 4.23 -15.44 -2.19
C GLY A 199 5.33 -14.39 -2.00
N LYS A 200 5.44 -13.82 -0.81
CA LYS A 200 6.40 -12.74 -0.51
C LYS A 200 7.86 -13.11 -0.84
N LYS A 201 8.28 -14.35 -0.57
CA LYS A 201 9.64 -14.83 -0.93
C LYS A 201 9.86 -14.86 -2.43
N GLU A 202 8.86 -15.29 -3.21
CA GLU A 202 8.94 -15.31 -4.67
C GLU A 202 8.98 -13.88 -5.22
N ILE A 203 8.14 -12.97 -4.68
CA ILE A 203 8.17 -11.54 -5.04
C ILE A 203 9.56 -10.98 -4.76
N GLY A 204 10.13 -11.21 -3.57
CA GLY A 204 11.48 -10.77 -3.24
C GLY A 204 12.53 -11.29 -4.22
N SER A 205 12.44 -12.56 -4.64
CA SER A 205 13.34 -13.14 -5.65
C SER A 205 13.19 -12.48 -7.02
N ILE A 206 11.95 -12.16 -7.45
CA ILE A 206 11.72 -11.50 -8.74
C ILE A 206 12.22 -10.05 -8.68
N LEU A 207 11.93 -9.31 -7.60
CA LEU A 207 12.46 -7.96 -7.40
C LEU A 207 14.00 -7.94 -7.39
N CYS A 208 14.63 -8.96 -6.81
CA CYS A 208 16.09 -9.11 -6.81
C CYS A 208 16.69 -9.23 -8.22
N ASN A 209 15.97 -9.84 -9.13
CA ASN A 209 16.37 -10.06 -10.52
C ASN A 209 15.80 -9.01 -11.50
N SER A 210 15.27 -7.92 -10.99
CA SER A 210 14.72 -6.81 -11.78
C SER A 210 15.57 -5.56 -11.64
N ASP A 211 15.42 -4.61 -12.57
CA ASP A 211 16.21 -3.37 -12.62
C ASP A 211 15.40 -2.14 -12.20
N VAL A 212 14.10 -2.12 -12.52
CA VAL A 212 13.20 -0.99 -12.26
C VAL A 212 11.85 -1.50 -11.77
N PHE A 213 11.33 -0.90 -10.71
CA PHE A 213 9.94 -1.10 -10.30
C PHE A 213 9.05 -0.01 -10.90
N VAL A 214 7.90 -0.36 -11.47
CA VAL A 214 6.97 0.61 -12.05
C VAL A 214 5.53 0.24 -11.70
N LEU A 215 4.77 1.21 -11.14
CA LEU A 215 3.34 1.04 -10.90
C LEU A 215 2.65 2.40 -11.01
N PRO A 216 1.86 2.65 -12.06
CA PRO A 216 1.16 3.94 -12.26
C PRO A 216 -0.21 3.93 -11.60
N SER A 217 -0.25 3.74 -10.28
CA SER A 217 -1.51 3.73 -9.53
C SER A 217 -2.25 5.06 -9.66
N ARG A 218 -3.58 4.99 -9.81
CA ARG A 218 -4.47 6.16 -9.80
C ARG A 218 -4.74 6.69 -8.39
N SER A 219 -4.56 5.84 -7.38
CA SER A 219 -4.74 6.23 -5.97
C SER A 219 -4.07 5.23 -5.03
N GLU A 220 -3.30 5.75 -4.08
CA GLU A 220 -2.69 5.01 -2.98
C GLU A 220 -2.95 5.72 -1.65
N THR A 221 -3.03 4.95 -0.59
CA THR A 221 -2.99 5.52 0.78
C THR A 221 -1.57 5.61 1.30
N PHE A 222 -0.68 4.77 0.80
CA PHE A 222 0.76 4.77 1.09
C PHE A 222 1.54 4.16 -0.08
N GLY A 223 1.20 2.92 -0.48
CA GLY A 223 1.90 2.23 -1.56
C GLY A 223 3.04 1.33 -1.06
N VAL A 224 2.72 0.39 -0.18
CA VAL A 224 3.70 -0.55 0.43
C VAL A 224 4.59 -1.22 -0.61
N VAL A 225 4.07 -1.57 -1.78
CA VAL A 225 4.81 -2.28 -2.83
C VAL A 225 5.99 -1.47 -3.42
N TYR A 226 5.90 -0.13 -3.44
CA TYR A 226 7.04 0.71 -3.82
C TYR A 226 8.15 0.62 -2.77
N VAL A 227 7.78 0.64 -1.49
CA VAL A 227 8.75 0.51 -0.40
C VAL A 227 9.38 -0.89 -0.39
N GLU A 228 8.61 -1.95 -0.68
CA GLU A 228 9.12 -3.31 -0.88
C GLU A 228 10.20 -3.33 -1.97
N ALA A 229 9.92 -2.69 -3.12
CA ALA A 229 10.88 -2.57 -4.23
C ALA A 229 12.12 -1.74 -3.85
N MET A 230 11.91 -0.59 -3.19
CA MET A 230 13.02 0.28 -2.74
C MET A 230 13.89 -0.41 -1.68
N MET A 231 13.31 -1.19 -0.76
CA MET A 231 14.08 -2.01 0.19
C MET A 231 14.91 -3.09 -0.50
N MET A 232 14.45 -3.55 -1.65
CA MET A 232 15.25 -4.41 -2.54
C MET A 232 16.24 -3.62 -3.41
N GLY A 233 16.34 -2.30 -3.24
CA GLY A 233 17.26 -1.40 -3.93
C GLY A 233 16.84 -1.06 -5.36
N LEU A 234 15.57 -1.25 -5.76
CA LEU A 234 15.09 -0.87 -7.07
C LEU A 234 14.78 0.63 -7.12
N PRO A 235 15.22 1.34 -8.15
CA PRO A 235 14.63 2.61 -8.47
C PRO A 235 13.18 2.41 -8.91
N VAL A 236 12.32 3.39 -8.61
CA VAL A 236 10.87 3.26 -8.83
C VAL A 236 10.34 4.32 -9.79
N ILE A 237 9.34 3.95 -10.60
CA ILE A 237 8.46 4.91 -11.29
C ILE A 237 7.11 4.83 -10.60
N ALA A 238 6.66 5.95 -10.04
CA ALA A 238 5.40 6.06 -9.34
C ALA A 238 4.60 7.29 -9.82
N THR A 239 3.31 7.31 -9.51
CA THR A 239 2.43 8.45 -9.78
C THR A 239 2.25 9.31 -8.54
N VAL A 240 1.99 10.60 -8.73
CA VAL A 240 1.56 11.53 -7.67
C VAL A 240 0.09 11.23 -7.38
N CYS A 241 -0.19 10.26 -6.47
CA CYS A 241 -1.52 9.68 -6.28
C CYS A 241 -1.97 9.55 -4.81
N GLY A 242 -1.26 10.19 -3.88
CA GLY A 242 -1.63 10.29 -2.46
C GLY A 242 -0.73 9.54 -1.48
N GLY A 243 0.30 8.83 -1.93
CA GLY A 243 1.21 8.09 -1.04
C GLY A 243 2.67 8.14 -1.48
N PRO A 244 3.00 7.69 -2.71
CA PRO A 244 4.39 7.57 -3.17
C PRO A 244 5.18 8.89 -3.15
N GLU A 245 4.55 10.00 -3.43
CA GLU A 245 5.17 11.34 -3.43
C GLU A 245 5.74 11.78 -2.08
N GLU A 246 5.34 11.13 -0.98
CA GLU A 246 5.87 11.43 0.35
C GLU A 246 7.25 10.83 0.58
N PHE A 247 7.60 9.79 -0.16
CA PHE A 247 8.83 9.05 0.11
C PHE A 247 9.71 8.80 -1.10
N VAL A 248 9.20 8.89 -2.32
CA VAL A 248 10.03 8.77 -3.54
C VAL A 248 10.73 10.08 -3.81
N GLN A 249 12.05 10.06 -3.76
CA GLN A 249 12.91 11.20 -4.08
C GLN A 249 13.58 10.99 -5.45
N LYS A 250 14.18 12.02 -6.01
CA LYS A 250 14.92 11.95 -7.28
C LYS A 250 16.06 10.92 -7.27
N THR A 251 16.61 10.65 -6.10
CA THR A 251 17.63 9.60 -5.88
C THR A 251 17.08 8.19 -5.86
N ASP A 252 15.76 8.05 -5.73
CA ASP A 252 15.08 6.77 -5.54
C ASP A 252 14.23 6.42 -6.77
N GLY A 253 13.94 7.39 -7.65
CA GLY A 253 13.11 7.14 -8.82
C GLY A 253 12.46 8.39 -9.41
N LEU A 254 11.40 8.17 -10.16
CA LEU A 254 10.67 9.20 -10.90
C LEU A 254 9.20 9.23 -10.45
N LEU A 255 8.66 10.44 -10.34
CA LEU A 255 7.25 10.71 -10.12
C LEU A 255 6.62 11.30 -11.37
N VAL A 256 5.50 10.72 -11.81
CA VAL A 256 4.74 11.19 -12.97
C VAL A 256 3.29 11.54 -12.57
N PRO A 257 2.59 12.38 -13.33
CA PRO A 257 1.16 12.64 -13.09
C PRO A 257 0.32 11.36 -13.23
N CYS A 258 -0.82 11.31 -12.51
CA CYS A 258 -1.82 10.26 -12.71
C CYS A 258 -2.46 10.37 -14.10
N ASP A 259 -2.84 9.22 -14.67
CA ASP A 259 -3.55 9.09 -15.95
C ASP A 259 -2.83 9.75 -17.16
N ASP A 260 -1.53 9.97 -17.05
CA ASP A 260 -0.68 10.52 -18.10
C ASP A 260 0.24 9.45 -18.70
N VAL A 261 -0.22 8.85 -19.81
CA VAL A 261 0.51 7.78 -20.51
C VAL A 261 1.79 8.31 -21.16
N GLU A 262 1.82 9.55 -21.62
CA GLU A 262 2.98 10.16 -22.27
C GLU A 262 4.10 10.42 -21.25
N ALA A 263 3.76 11.01 -20.10
CA ALA A 263 4.70 11.19 -19.00
C ALA A 263 5.25 9.85 -18.48
N LEU A 264 4.37 8.84 -18.35
CA LEU A 264 4.76 7.50 -17.95
C LEU A 264 5.71 6.85 -18.97
N SER A 265 5.39 6.96 -20.27
CA SER A 265 6.22 6.43 -21.36
C SER A 265 7.60 7.10 -21.35
N SER A 266 7.65 8.43 -21.17
CA SER A 266 8.91 9.18 -21.06
C SER A 266 9.75 8.72 -19.86
N ALA A 267 9.12 8.52 -18.69
CA ALA A 267 9.81 8.04 -17.50
C ALA A 267 10.33 6.60 -17.66
N ILE A 268 9.56 5.72 -18.32
CA ILE A 268 10.01 4.35 -18.64
C ILE A 268 11.23 4.39 -19.56
N LYS A 269 11.21 5.26 -20.59
CA LYS A 269 12.35 5.44 -21.48
C LYS A 269 13.59 5.96 -20.75
N ASP A 270 13.44 6.95 -19.89
CA ASP A 270 14.53 7.47 -19.08
C ASP A 270 15.12 6.36 -18.17
N MET A 271 14.28 5.59 -17.48
CA MET A 271 14.75 4.46 -16.68
C MET A 271 15.40 3.35 -17.51
N TYR A 272 14.90 3.08 -18.72
CA TYR A 272 15.53 2.13 -19.63
C TYR A 272 16.98 2.54 -19.96
N GLU A 273 17.21 3.82 -20.18
CA GLU A 273 18.51 4.38 -20.53
C GLU A 273 19.43 4.57 -19.31
N ASN A 274 18.85 4.94 -18.13
CA ASN A 274 19.61 5.51 -17.02
C ASN A 274 19.46 4.75 -15.68
N CYS A 275 18.72 3.63 -15.59
CA CYS A 275 18.53 2.93 -14.30
C CYS A 275 19.83 2.47 -13.64
N HIS A 276 20.89 2.24 -14.44
CA HIS A 276 22.23 1.85 -13.96
C HIS A 276 22.96 2.96 -13.17
N GLN A 277 22.48 4.22 -13.24
CA GLN A 277 23.05 5.35 -12.49
C GLN A 277 22.51 5.44 -11.05
N TYR A 278 21.46 4.69 -10.73
CA TYR A 278 20.89 4.67 -9.38
C TYR A 278 21.75 3.82 -8.43
N ASP A 279 21.97 4.35 -7.23
CA ASP A 279 22.68 3.61 -6.17
C ASP A 279 21.71 2.67 -5.42
N HIS A 280 21.64 1.43 -5.87
CA HIS A 280 20.78 0.40 -5.29
C HIS A 280 21.02 0.16 -3.80
N LYS A 281 22.28 0.29 -3.33
CA LYS A 281 22.61 0.11 -1.91
C LYS A 281 22.05 1.26 -1.09
N LYS A 282 22.20 2.47 -1.60
CA LYS A 282 21.69 3.68 -0.95
C LYS A 282 20.16 3.68 -0.89
N ILE A 283 19.47 3.38 -2.00
CA ILE A 283 18.00 3.26 -2.04
C ILE A 283 17.52 2.27 -0.97
N SER A 284 18.15 1.08 -0.90
CA SER A 284 17.79 0.09 0.10
C SER A 284 18.06 0.55 1.53
N ALA A 285 19.22 1.16 1.79
CA ALA A 285 19.60 1.62 3.13
C ALA A 285 18.66 2.72 3.64
N ASP A 286 18.38 3.72 2.79
CA ASP A 286 17.51 4.85 3.12
C ASP A 286 16.06 4.37 3.36
N SER A 287 15.56 3.45 2.54
CA SER A 287 14.24 2.86 2.73
C SER A 287 14.13 2.05 4.02
N ARG A 288 15.15 1.27 4.38
CA ARG A 288 15.17 0.53 5.65
C ARG A 288 15.24 1.43 6.87
N ALA A 289 16.02 2.50 6.80
CA ALA A 289 16.12 3.47 7.88
C ALA A 289 14.76 4.15 8.19
N ARG A 290 13.83 4.15 7.24
CA ARG A 290 12.51 4.79 7.37
C ARG A 290 11.38 3.80 7.64
N PHE A 291 11.39 2.61 7.05
CA PHE A 291 10.22 1.73 6.97
C PHE A 291 10.44 0.31 7.51
N SER A 292 11.60 0.02 8.10
CA SER A 292 11.84 -1.29 8.71
C SER A 292 10.93 -1.53 9.92
N PRO A 293 10.65 -2.80 10.27
CA PRO A 293 9.77 -3.14 11.38
C PRO A 293 10.21 -2.49 12.71
N ASN A 294 11.51 -2.44 13.00
CA ASN A 294 12.01 -1.85 14.23
C ASN A 294 11.72 -0.34 14.32
N VAL A 295 11.88 0.39 13.22
CA VAL A 295 11.63 1.84 13.17
C VAL A 295 10.16 2.13 13.37
N ILE A 296 9.29 1.46 12.60
CA ILE A 296 7.85 1.67 12.69
C ILE A 296 7.27 1.17 14.02
N ALA A 297 7.74 0.03 14.53
CA ALA A 297 7.32 -0.46 15.83
C ALA A 297 7.67 0.52 16.96
N SER A 298 8.86 1.13 16.94
CA SER A 298 9.24 2.14 17.91
C SER A 298 8.30 3.37 17.88
N GLN A 299 7.91 3.83 16.68
CA GLN A 299 6.94 4.92 16.53
C GLN A 299 5.57 4.54 17.10
N LEU A 300 5.08 3.33 16.82
CA LEU A 300 3.82 2.83 17.35
C LEU A 300 3.85 2.70 18.88
N ILE A 301 4.94 2.18 19.44
CA ILE A 301 5.12 2.05 20.89
C ILE A 301 5.06 3.42 21.56
N ASN A 302 5.69 4.45 21.00
CA ASN A 302 5.61 5.80 21.53
C ASN A 302 4.15 6.31 21.58
N VAL A 303 3.37 6.10 20.52
CA VAL A 303 1.95 6.46 20.51
C VAL A 303 1.18 5.69 21.59
N PHE A 304 1.45 4.40 21.76
CA PHE A 304 0.78 3.59 22.81
C PHE A 304 1.15 4.08 24.20
N GLN A 305 2.40 4.40 24.47
CA GLN A 305 2.86 4.94 25.75
C GLN A 305 2.18 6.29 26.07
N GLU A 306 2.09 7.19 25.07
CA GLU A 306 1.40 8.49 25.25
C GLU A 306 -0.09 8.34 25.62
N VAL A 307 -0.80 7.37 25.06
CA VAL A 307 -2.23 7.17 25.39
C VAL A 307 -2.45 6.42 26.71
N MET A 308 -1.49 5.60 27.14
CA MET A 308 -1.55 4.91 28.43
C MET A 308 -1.21 5.82 29.61
N CYS A 309 -0.50 6.93 29.39
CA CYS A 309 -0.15 7.91 30.41
C CYS A 309 -1.24 8.97 30.64
N LYS A 310 -2.29 9.00 29.83
CA LYS A 310 -3.45 9.90 29.96
C LYS A 310 -4.52 9.29 30.85
#